data_1857711cd47fe1b6066adc9db0655d9c
#
_entry.id   1857711cd47fe1b6066adc9db0655d9c
#
_cell.length_a   1.000
_cell.length_b   1.000
_cell.length_c   1.000
_cell.angle_alpha   90.00
_cell.angle_beta   90.00
_cell.angle_gamma   90.00
#
_symmetry.space_group_name_H-M   'P 1'
#
loop_
_entity.id
_entity.type
_entity.pdbx_description
1 polymer ?
#
loop_
_entity_poly.entity_id
_entity_poly.type
_entity_poly.pdbx_seq_one_letter_code
_entity_poly.pdbx_strand_id
1 'polypeptide(L)'
;YVKQTNVKWRITDAFPNQGDLTASFPPEKELKSHYTYENKMYGTQDAIGAGIYLRHVWGTLVPGIYKEPQENHTAYAWTWVYSPKAQDVGAWIEFQNYSRSEMDLPPLPGKWDYRESRVWVNDREILPPVWTATHRTKSNEVLLGNENCVVRPPMPVHLQKGWNKVFMKLPVGKFTAPEIRLPKWMFTFVFVLSLIHISEP
;
A
#
# COMPACT_ATOMS: atom_id res chain seq x y z
N TYR A 1 -13.75 -8.62 18.13
CA TYR A 1 -13.07 -8.58 16.81
C TYR A 1 -14.07 -8.98 15.75
N VAL A 2 -14.55 -8.05 14.94
CA VAL A 2 -15.27 -8.38 13.72
C VAL A 2 -14.23 -8.89 12.73
N LYS A 3 -14.32 -10.16 12.33
CA LYS A 3 -13.44 -10.70 11.30
C LYS A 3 -13.66 -9.88 10.03
N GLN A 4 -12.60 -9.22 9.56
CA GLN A 4 -12.62 -8.59 8.26
C GLN A 4 -12.76 -9.71 7.22
N THR A 5 -13.75 -9.59 6.33
CA THR A 5 -13.85 -10.46 5.17
C THR A 5 -12.63 -10.24 4.26
N ASN A 6 -12.18 -11.29 3.61
CA ASN A 6 -11.10 -11.20 2.64
C ASN A 6 -11.41 -10.09 1.63
N VAL A 7 -10.48 -9.16 1.46
CA VAL A 7 -10.60 -8.08 0.48
C VAL A 7 -10.10 -8.60 -0.85
N LYS A 8 -10.93 -8.45 -1.87
CA LYS A 8 -10.56 -8.79 -3.25
C LYS A 8 -10.07 -7.54 -3.94
N TRP A 9 -8.82 -7.58 -4.36
CA TRP A 9 -8.17 -6.51 -5.11
C TRP A 9 -8.13 -6.83 -6.59
N ARG A 10 -8.31 -5.82 -7.42
CA ARG A 10 -7.93 -5.83 -8.82
C ARG A 10 -6.58 -5.14 -8.95
N ILE A 11 -5.62 -5.78 -9.59
CA ILE A 11 -4.25 -5.29 -9.72
C ILE A 11 -3.88 -5.27 -11.19
N THR A 12 -3.29 -4.17 -11.68
CA THR A 12 -2.84 -4.06 -13.07
C THR A 12 -1.54 -4.83 -13.31
N ASP A 13 -1.26 -5.14 -14.56
CA ASP A 13 0.12 -5.32 -14.99
C ASP A 13 0.91 -4.04 -14.70
N ALA A 14 2.21 -4.18 -14.50
CA ALA A 14 3.05 -3.05 -14.15
C ALA A 14 3.48 -2.25 -15.38
N PHE A 15 3.34 -0.92 -15.34
CA PHE A 15 3.72 0.02 -16.39
C PHE A 15 5.17 0.45 -16.20
N PRO A 16 6.01 0.47 -17.26
CA PRO A 16 7.39 0.92 -17.13
C PRO A 16 7.45 2.43 -16.83
N ASN A 17 8.05 2.80 -15.70
CA ASN A 17 8.18 4.19 -15.27
C ASN A 17 9.56 4.80 -15.55
N GLN A 18 10.49 4.00 -16.06
CA GLN A 18 11.86 4.42 -16.42
C GLN A 18 12.62 5.11 -15.25
N GLY A 19 12.24 4.79 -14.01
CA GLY A 19 12.83 5.39 -12.81
C GLY A 19 12.11 6.66 -12.32
N ASP A 20 11.12 7.18 -13.04
CA ASP A 20 10.25 8.25 -12.57
C ASP A 20 9.09 7.67 -11.75
N LEU A 21 9.24 7.71 -10.42
CA LEU A 21 8.25 7.18 -9.47
C LEU A 21 6.97 8.03 -9.44
N THR A 22 7.00 9.24 -10.00
CA THR A 22 5.85 10.15 -10.04
C THR A 22 5.03 10.01 -11.33
N ALA A 23 5.57 9.32 -12.33
CA ALA A 23 4.92 9.15 -13.63
C ALA A 23 3.47 8.67 -13.50
N SER A 24 2.58 9.23 -14.33
CA SER A 24 1.15 8.91 -14.37
C SER A 24 0.83 7.98 -15.52
N PHE A 25 -0.08 7.01 -15.28
CA PHE A 25 -0.49 6.01 -16.24
C PHE A 25 -2.01 5.94 -16.37
N PRO A 26 -2.55 5.26 -17.41
CA PRO A 26 -3.98 5.24 -17.69
C PRO A 26 -4.92 4.89 -16.53
N PRO A 27 -4.57 4.00 -15.58
CA PRO A 27 -5.45 3.69 -14.44
C PRO A 27 -5.80 4.88 -13.54
N GLU A 28 -4.99 5.93 -13.53
CA GLU A 28 -5.28 7.15 -12.78
C GLU A 28 -6.43 7.96 -13.37
N LYS A 29 -6.73 7.76 -14.66
CA LYS A 29 -7.84 8.45 -15.36
C LYS A 29 -9.13 7.66 -15.30
N GLU A 30 -9.05 6.34 -15.50
CA GLU A 30 -10.21 5.48 -15.58
C GLU A 30 -9.85 4.04 -15.19
N LEU A 31 -10.72 3.37 -14.41
CA LEU A 31 -10.55 1.98 -14.04
C LEU A 31 -11.12 1.05 -15.11
N LYS A 32 -10.29 0.21 -15.68
CA LYS A 32 -10.63 -0.78 -16.72
C LYS A 32 -10.02 -2.13 -16.41
N SER A 33 -10.53 -3.17 -17.07
CA SER A 33 -9.95 -4.52 -16.97
C SER A 33 -8.66 -4.67 -17.77
N HIS A 34 -8.44 -3.80 -18.76
CA HIS A 34 -7.24 -3.76 -19.59
C HIS A 34 -7.00 -2.35 -20.13
N TYR A 35 -5.76 -2.07 -20.47
CA TYR A 35 -5.31 -0.77 -20.96
C TYR A 35 -4.39 -0.95 -22.15
N THR A 36 -4.42 0.01 -23.07
CA THR A 36 -3.39 0.15 -24.11
C THR A 36 -2.53 1.37 -23.76
N TYR A 37 -1.24 1.15 -23.64
CA TYR A 37 -0.26 2.20 -23.38
C TYR A 37 0.99 1.94 -24.20
N GLU A 38 1.47 2.92 -24.97
CA GLU A 38 2.63 2.81 -25.86
C GLU A 38 2.58 1.57 -26.78
N ASN A 39 1.43 1.34 -27.41
CA ASN A 39 1.16 0.21 -28.31
C ASN A 39 1.28 -1.19 -27.64
N LYS A 40 1.29 -1.25 -26.33
CA LYS A 40 1.28 -2.50 -25.56
C LYS A 40 0.01 -2.60 -24.73
N MET A 41 -0.51 -3.83 -24.60
CA MET A 41 -1.67 -4.11 -23.77
C MET A 41 -1.23 -4.52 -22.37
N TYR A 42 -1.88 -3.94 -21.36
CA TYR A 42 -1.72 -4.23 -19.93
C TYR A 42 -3.04 -4.73 -19.38
N GLY A 43 -3.03 -5.91 -18.80
CA GLY A 43 -4.20 -6.53 -18.20
C GLY A 43 -4.36 -6.19 -16.73
N THR A 44 -5.31 -6.89 -16.11
CA THR A 44 -5.53 -6.87 -14.67
C THR A 44 -5.73 -8.27 -14.16
N GLN A 45 -5.39 -8.51 -12.90
CA GLN A 45 -5.61 -9.77 -12.21
C GLN A 45 -6.19 -9.55 -10.82
N ASP A 46 -6.84 -10.58 -10.29
CA ASP A 46 -7.40 -10.56 -8.95
C ASP A 46 -6.40 -11.09 -7.92
N ALA A 47 -6.40 -10.47 -6.73
CA ALA A 47 -5.70 -10.97 -5.57
C ALA A 47 -6.58 -10.82 -4.34
N ILE A 48 -6.45 -11.73 -3.38
CA ILE A 48 -7.27 -11.75 -2.16
C ILE A 48 -6.34 -11.67 -0.95
N GLY A 49 -6.59 -10.69 -0.10
CA GLY A 49 -5.82 -10.52 1.14
C GLY A 49 -5.88 -9.10 1.68
N ALA A 50 -5.52 -8.95 2.95
CA ALA A 50 -5.32 -7.65 3.58
C ALA A 50 -3.96 -7.04 3.20
N GLY A 51 -2.96 -7.90 2.95
CA GLY A 51 -1.63 -7.55 2.48
C GLY A 51 -1.29 -8.33 1.23
N ILE A 52 -0.79 -7.66 0.21
CA ILE A 52 -0.46 -8.23 -1.09
C ILE A 52 1.01 -7.97 -1.40
N TYR A 53 1.77 -9.04 -1.63
CA TYR A 53 3.10 -8.96 -2.19
C TYR A 53 3.04 -8.89 -3.71
N LEU A 54 3.44 -7.78 -4.28
CA LEU A 54 3.66 -7.66 -5.72
C LEU A 54 4.96 -8.38 -6.10
N ARG A 55 5.98 -8.22 -5.25
CA ARG A 55 7.23 -8.98 -5.30
C ARG A 55 7.80 -9.18 -3.89
N HIS A 56 8.35 -10.35 -3.64
CA HIS A 56 9.06 -10.64 -2.41
C HIS A 56 10.51 -11.08 -2.73
N VAL A 57 11.46 -10.76 -1.84
CA VAL A 57 12.86 -11.14 -1.99
C VAL A 57 13.07 -12.66 -2.12
N TRP A 58 12.24 -13.42 -1.44
CA TRP A 58 12.22 -14.88 -1.50
C TRP A 58 11.12 -15.39 -2.45
N GLY A 59 11.14 -14.91 -3.69
CA GLY A 59 10.09 -15.19 -4.66
C GLY A 59 9.75 -16.66 -4.90
N THR A 60 10.67 -17.57 -4.62
CA THR A 60 10.41 -19.02 -4.67
C THR A 60 9.64 -19.54 -3.46
N LEU A 61 9.80 -18.93 -2.29
CA LEU A 61 9.15 -19.33 -1.03
C LEU A 61 7.90 -18.51 -0.73
N VAL A 62 7.92 -17.23 -1.11
CA VAL A 62 6.81 -16.31 -0.95
C VAL A 62 6.50 -15.71 -2.33
N PRO A 63 5.61 -16.34 -3.09
CA PRO A 63 5.27 -15.87 -4.42
C PRO A 63 4.58 -14.50 -4.36
N GLY A 64 5.08 -13.56 -5.16
CA GLY A 64 4.39 -12.29 -5.43
C GLY A 64 3.46 -12.40 -6.63
N ILE A 65 2.75 -11.32 -6.90
CA ILE A 65 1.87 -11.18 -8.08
C ILE A 65 2.70 -11.29 -9.38
N TYR A 66 3.87 -10.64 -9.41
CA TYR A 66 4.76 -10.68 -10.56
C TYR A 66 5.85 -11.72 -10.37
N LYS A 67 5.98 -12.60 -11.36
CA LYS A 67 7.00 -13.67 -11.34
C LYS A 67 8.39 -13.14 -11.62
N GLU A 68 8.48 -12.18 -12.55
CA GLU A 68 9.74 -11.55 -12.93
C GLU A 68 9.99 -10.25 -12.15
N PRO A 69 11.25 -9.84 -11.98
CA PRO A 69 11.55 -8.54 -11.42
C PRO A 69 10.91 -7.41 -12.23
N GLN A 70 10.14 -6.56 -11.56
CA GLN A 70 9.48 -5.41 -12.17
C GLN A 70 10.11 -4.11 -11.66
N GLU A 71 11.45 -4.02 -11.71
CA GLU A 71 12.16 -2.78 -11.38
C GLU A 71 11.77 -1.66 -12.33
N ASN A 72 11.71 -0.42 -11.82
CA ASN A 72 11.32 0.76 -12.58
C ASN A 72 9.94 0.63 -13.24
N HIS A 73 8.98 0.12 -12.47
CA HIS A 73 7.59 0.00 -12.90
C HIS A 73 6.64 0.60 -11.86
N THR A 74 5.43 0.91 -12.31
CA THR A 74 4.31 1.35 -11.47
C THR A 74 3.12 0.42 -11.67
N ALA A 75 2.62 -0.14 -10.59
CA ALA A 75 1.37 -0.91 -10.57
C ALA A 75 0.26 -0.10 -9.92
N TYR A 76 -0.97 -0.51 -10.17
CA TYR A 76 -2.16 0.04 -9.54
C TYR A 76 -2.99 -1.08 -8.96
N ALA A 77 -3.59 -0.82 -7.80
CA ALA A 77 -4.52 -1.74 -7.17
C ALA A 77 -5.78 -0.99 -6.75
N TRP A 78 -6.94 -1.62 -6.88
CA TRP A 78 -8.18 -1.06 -6.36
C TRP A 78 -9.12 -2.14 -5.85
N THR A 79 -10.01 -1.69 -4.98
CA THR A 79 -11.12 -2.50 -4.48
C THR A 79 -12.33 -1.61 -4.21
N TRP A 80 -13.49 -2.24 -4.08
CA TRP A 80 -14.72 -1.60 -3.68
C TRP A 80 -15.18 -2.16 -2.34
N VAL A 81 -15.51 -1.27 -1.41
CA VAL A 81 -15.97 -1.60 -0.07
C VAL A 81 -17.36 -1.02 0.15
N TYR A 82 -18.28 -1.87 0.57
CA TYR A 82 -19.65 -1.42 0.89
C TYR A 82 -19.74 -1.00 2.35
N SER A 83 -20.25 0.21 2.59
CA SER A 83 -20.59 0.70 3.93
C SER A 83 -22.12 0.87 4.06
N PRO A 84 -22.78 0.28 5.07
CA PRO A 84 -24.22 0.39 5.24
C PRO A 84 -24.67 1.81 5.65
N LYS A 85 -23.75 2.62 6.15
CA LYS A 85 -23.98 4.02 6.57
C LYS A 85 -22.75 4.87 6.27
N ALA A 86 -22.93 6.19 6.25
CA ALA A 86 -21.80 7.12 6.29
C ALA A 86 -21.14 7.03 7.68
N GLN A 87 -19.81 6.87 7.73
CA GLN A 87 -19.06 6.73 8.97
C GLN A 87 -17.58 6.99 8.77
N ASP A 88 -16.93 7.40 9.85
CA ASP A 88 -15.47 7.45 9.93
C ASP A 88 -14.93 6.16 10.51
N VAL A 89 -13.88 5.64 9.91
CA VAL A 89 -13.19 4.41 10.31
C VAL A 89 -11.69 4.64 10.31
N GLY A 90 -10.96 3.81 11.01
CA GLY A 90 -9.51 3.74 10.86
C GLY A 90 -9.12 2.82 9.72
N ALA A 91 -7.99 3.08 9.08
CA ALA A 91 -7.35 2.15 8.16
C ALA A 91 -5.87 2.02 8.47
N TRP A 92 -5.38 0.81 8.61
CA TRP A 92 -3.96 0.53 8.57
C TRP A 92 -3.52 0.40 7.13
N ILE A 93 -2.56 1.26 6.76
CA ILE A 93 -2.07 1.38 5.39
C ILE A 93 -0.55 1.31 5.42
N GLU A 94 0.02 0.37 4.68
CA GLU A 94 1.45 0.12 4.58
C GLU A 94 1.85 -0.17 3.15
N PHE A 95 2.99 0.32 2.72
CA PHE A 95 3.55 0.05 1.39
C PHE A 95 4.90 -0.64 1.44
N GLN A 96 5.50 -0.73 2.60
CA GLN A 96 6.71 -1.51 2.83
C GLN A 96 6.74 -2.01 4.26
N ASN A 97 7.42 -3.12 4.45
CA ASN A 97 7.74 -3.64 5.77
C ASN A 97 9.07 -3.06 6.22
N TYR A 98 9.05 -2.38 7.35
CA TYR A 98 10.29 -2.03 8.04
C TYR A 98 10.80 -3.26 8.76
N SER A 99 12.04 -3.66 8.46
CA SER A 99 12.71 -4.62 9.30
C SER A 99 13.35 -3.89 10.48
N ARG A 100 13.65 -4.60 11.56
CA ARG A 100 14.43 -4.09 12.69
C ARG A 100 15.89 -3.79 12.34
N SER A 101 16.25 -3.90 11.09
CA SER A 101 17.60 -3.62 10.67
C SER A 101 17.94 -2.15 10.89
N GLU A 102 19.12 -1.91 11.41
CA GLU A 102 19.69 -0.57 11.50
C GLU A 102 19.85 0.11 10.12
N MET A 103 19.68 -0.64 9.06
CA MET A 103 19.75 -0.15 7.68
C MET A 103 18.44 0.45 7.17
N ASP A 104 17.31 0.20 7.83
CA ASP A 104 16.02 0.71 7.39
C ASP A 104 15.76 2.09 8.02
N LEU A 105 15.47 3.06 7.18
CA LEU A 105 15.12 4.41 7.58
C LEU A 105 13.62 4.63 7.51
N PRO A 106 13.04 5.47 8.38
CA PRO A 106 11.66 5.90 8.21
C PRO A 106 11.53 6.74 6.94
N PRO A 107 10.34 6.78 6.30
CA PRO A 107 10.09 7.65 5.17
C PRO A 107 10.31 9.12 5.52
N LEU A 108 10.52 9.93 4.50
CA LEU A 108 10.53 11.39 4.66
C LEU A 108 9.16 11.89 5.16
N PRO A 109 9.10 12.97 5.92
CA PRO A 109 7.84 13.57 6.35
C PRO A 109 6.90 13.81 5.16
N GLY A 110 5.64 13.44 5.33
CA GLY A 110 4.63 13.58 4.27
C GLY A 110 4.66 12.52 3.17
N LYS A 111 5.49 11.48 3.34
CA LYS A 111 5.58 10.35 2.40
C LYS A 111 5.15 9.05 3.07
N TRP A 112 4.50 8.16 2.29
CA TRP A 112 4.18 6.81 2.75
C TRP A 112 5.40 5.90 2.80
N ASP A 113 6.29 6.06 1.82
CA ASP A 113 7.50 5.27 1.63
C ASP A 113 8.54 6.06 0.81
N TYR A 114 9.61 5.40 0.41
CA TYR A 114 10.64 5.96 -0.47
C TYR A 114 10.29 5.81 -1.96
N ARG A 115 9.12 5.27 -2.29
CA ARG A 115 8.72 4.90 -3.65
C ARG A 115 7.60 5.75 -4.22
N GLU A 116 7.21 6.82 -3.55
CA GLU A 116 6.10 7.70 -3.95
C GLU A 116 4.74 6.97 -4.03
N SER A 117 4.55 5.93 -3.21
CA SER A 117 3.26 5.24 -3.10
C SER A 117 2.18 6.19 -2.60
N ARG A 118 0.97 6.03 -3.13
CA ARG A 118 -0.18 6.88 -2.79
C ARG A 118 -1.45 6.06 -2.69
N VAL A 119 -2.41 6.55 -1.92
CA VAL A 119 -3.71 5.92 -1.71
C VAL A 119 -4.83 6.93 -1.68
N TRP A 120 -5.96 6.59 -2.28
CA TRP A 120 -7.18 7.39 -2.28
C TRP A 120 -8.37 6.55 -1.87
N VAL A 121 -9.31 7.17 -1.16
CA VAL A 121 -10.64 6.63 -0.89
C VAL A 121 -11.66 7.62 -1.45
N ASN A 122 -12.52 7.17 -2.37
CA ASN A 122 -13.48 8.01 -3.10
C ASN A 122 -12.82 9.26 -3.72
N ASP A 123 -11.67 9.07 -4.37
CA ASP A 123 -10.85 10.10 -5.01
C ASP A 123 -10.24 11.16 -4.06
N ARG A 124 -10.43 10.98 -2.74
CA ARG A 124 -9.76 11.78 -1.73
C ARG A 124 -8.47 11.07 -1.31
N GLU A 125 -7.34 11.74 -1.48
CA GLU A 125 -6.05 11.21 -1.05
C GLU A 125 -5.98 11.09 0.47
N ILE A 126 -5.50 9.95 0.93
CA ILE A 126 -5.18 9.69 2.33
C ILE A 126 -3.70 10.00 2.52
N LEU A 127 -3.42 11.03 3.30
CA LEU A 127 -2.05 11.43 3.60
C LEU A 127 -1.42 10.49 4.64
N PRO A 128 -0.11 10.27 4.57
CA PRO A 128 0.57 9.45 5.57
C PRO A 128 0.53 10.10 6.96
N PRO A 129 0.68 9.31 8.02
CA PRO A 129 0.86 9.84 9.36
C PRO A 129 2.14 10.67 9.44
N VAL A 130 2.17 11.61 10.36
CA VAL A 130 3.40 12.33 10.66
C VAL A 130 4.37 11.37 11.36
N TRP A 131 5.50 11.09 10.69
CA TRP A 131 6.55 10.25 11.24
C TRP A 131 7.30 11.01 12.33
N THR A 132 7.37 10.45 13.52
CA THR A 132 8.10 11.04 14.64
C THR A 132 9.54 10.54 14.72
N ALA A 133 9.84 9.44 14.03
CA ALA A 133 11.17 8.85 14.03
C ALA A 133 12.13 9.64 13.16
N THR A 134 13.16 10.19 13.77
CA THR A 134 14.25 10.89 13.08
C THR A 134 15.50 10.01 12.92
N HIS A 135 15.46 8.77 13.46
CA HIS A 135 16.66 7.93 13.55
C HIS A 135 16.33 6.46 13.40
N ARG A 136 17.18 5.69 12.70
CA ARG A 136 17.03 4.24 12.46
C ARG A 136 16.79 3.43 13.74
N THR A 137 17.53 3.74 14.79
CA THR A 137 17.52 2.98 16.05
C THR A 137 16.58 3.54 17.11
N LYS A 138 15.97 4.71 16.86
CA LYS A 138 15.11 5.40 17.82
C LYS A 138 13.73 5.69 17.26
N SER A 139 13.24 4.83 16.38
CA SER A 139 11.85 4.89 15.97
C SER A 139 10.96 4.64 17.20
N ASN A 140 10.25 5.69 17.64
CA ASN A 140 9.22 5.56 18.68
C ASN A 140 7.92 4.96 18.14
N GLU A 141 7.90 4.62 16.87
CA GLU A 141 6.81 3.84 16.31
C GLU A 141 6.93 2.44 16.85
N VAL A 142 5.82 1.91 17.35
CA VAL A 142 5.80 0.68 18.13
C VAL A 142 6.43 -0.45 17.32
N LEU A 143 7.61 -0.86 17.72
CA LEU A 143 8.24 -2.07 17.25
C LEU A 143 7.51 -3.25 17.90
N LEU A 144 6.68 -3.93 17.13
CA LEU A 144 6.22 -5.25 17.54
C LEU A 144 7.40 -6.20 17.62
N GLY A 145 7.31 -7.19 18.48
CA GLY A 145 8.34 -8.21 18.69
C GLY A 145 8.76 -8.98 17.43
N ASN A 146 8.06 -8.79 16.32
CA ASN A 146 8.33 -9.37 15.02
C ASN A 146 8.92 -8.31 14.10
N GLU A 147 10.10 -8.56 13.55
CA GLU A 147 10.78 -7.66 12.60
C GLU A 147 10.01 -7.38 11.31
N ASN A 148 8.91 -8.08 11.08
CA ASN A 148 8.08 -7.92 9.89
C ASN A 148 6.88 -7.01 10.10
N CYS A 149 6.66 -6.47 11.30
CA CYS A 149 5.50 -5.62 11.58
C CYS A 149 5.91 -4.34 12.29
N VAL A 150 5.67 -3.23 11.65
CA VAL A 150 5.65 -1.90 12.29
C VAL A 150 4.19 -1.54 12.48
N VAL A 151 3.74 -1.33 13.69
CA VAL A 151 2.38 -0.87 13.97
C VAL A 151 2.38 0.63 13.94
N ARG A 152 1.64 1.15 13.01
CA ARG A 152 1.34 2.58 12.89
C ARG A 152 -0.08 2.83 13.36
N PRO A 153 -0.37 4.03 13.87
CA PRO A 153 -1.74 4.39 14.14
C PRO A 153 -2.57 4.31 12.85
N PRO A 154 -3.81 3.79 12.93
CA PRO A 154 -4.70 3.80 11.78
C PRO A 154 -4.98 5.23 11.32
N MET A 155 -5.02 5.43 10.00
CA MET A 155 -5.39 6.71 9.41
C MET A 155 -6.91 6.86 9.38
N PRO A 156 -7.47 8.03 9.70
CA PRO A 156 -8.89 8.28 9.61
C PRO A 156 -9.33 8.28 8.14
N VAL A 157 -10.38 7.52 7.84
CA VAL A 157 -10.98 7.41 6.52
C VAL A 157 -12.49 7.60 6.63
N HIS A 158 -13.05 8.50 5.83
CA HIS A 158 -14.49 8.68 5.72
C HIS A 158 -15.07 7.74 4.66
N LEU A 159 -16.02 6.90 5.06
CA LEU A 159 -16.81 6.07 4.15
C LEU A 159 -18.19 6.68 3.98
N GLN A 160 -18.63 6.88 2.75
CA GLN A 160 -20.00 7.20 2.43
C GLN A 160 -20.90 5.96 2.51
N LYS A 161 -22.20 6.14 2.69
CA LYS A 161 -23.16 5.04 2.56
C LYS A 161 -23.14 4.49 1.13
N GLY A 162 -23.02 3.17 1.01
CA GLY A 162 -22.93 2.48 -0.27
C GLY A 162 -21.50 2.06 -0.60
N TRP A 163 -21.18 1.98 -1.88
CA TRP A 163 -19.88 1.56 -2.37
C TRP A 163 -18.83 2.66 -2.28
N ASN A 164 -17.67 2.30 -1.76
CA ASN A 164 -16.51 3.17 -1.61
C ASN A 164 -15.34 2.58 -2.38
N LYS A 165 -14.72 3.38 -3.22
CA LYS A 165 -13.55 3.00 -4.00
C LYS A 165 -12.27 3.23 -3.18
N VAL A 166 -11.44 2.21 -3.06
CA VAL A 166 -10.06 2.34 -2.60
C VAL A 166 -9.15 2.16 -3.80
N PHE A 167 -8.27 3.11 -4.04
CA PHE A 167 -7.35 3.11 -5.18
C PHE A 167 -5.93 3.38 -4.70
N MET A 168 -4.97 2.63 -5.22
CA MET A 168 -3.56 2.73 -4.84
C MET A 168 -2.68 2.85 -6.07
N LYS A 169 -1.69 3.72 -5.97
CA LYS A 169 -0.55 3.84 -6.88
C LYS A 169 0.68 3.24 -6.20
N LEU A 170 1.31 2.31 -6.86
CA LEU A 170 2.38 1.47 -6.32
C LEU A 170 3.61 1.52 -7.23
N PRO A 171 4.37 2.62 -7.22
CA PRO A 171 5.58 2.69 -8.01
C PRO A 171 6.73 1.95 -7.32
N VAL A 172 7.67 1.48 -8.10
CA VAL A 172 8.93 0.93 -7.64
C VAL A 172 10.06 1.35 -8.58
N GLY A 173 11.18 1.72 -8.01
CA GLY A 173 12.43 1.94 -8.74
C GLY A 173 13.26 0.65 -8.77
N LYS A 174 14.51 0.74 -8.36
CA LYS A 174 15.37 -0.42 -8.10
C LYS A 174 14.97 -1.07 -6.78
N PHE A 175 15.16 -2.39 -6.68
CA PHE A 175 14.90 -3.09 -5.44
C PHE A 175 16.02 -2.95 -4.41
N THR A 176 17.20 -2.57 -4.84
CA THR A 176 18.34 -2.33 -3.96
C THR A 176 18.53 -0.83 -3.79
N ALA A 177 18.40 -0.35 -2.57
CA ALA A 177 18.70 1.03 -2.18
C ALA A 177 19.27 1.02 -0.76
N PRO A 178 20.08 2.03 -0.39
CA PRO A 178 20.63 2.14 0.96
C PRO A 178 19.55 2.15 2.05
N GLU A 179 18.35 2.60 1.72
CA GLU A 179 17.21 2.73 2.62
C GLU A 179 16.38 1.44 2.75
N ILE A 180 16.67 0.43 1.92
CA ILE A 180 15.86 -0.80 1.85
C ILE A 180 16.76 -2.02 1.99
N ARG A 181 16.63 -2.71 3.11
CA ARG A 181 17.40 -3.94 3.38
C ARG A 181 16.91 -5.12 2.53
N LEU A 182 15.59 -5.26 2.41
CA LEU A 182 14.97 -6.39 1.72
C LEU A 182 14.05 -5.88 0.60
N PRO A 183 14.27 -6.31 -0.65
CA PRO A 183 13.49 -5.87 -1.79
C PRO A 183 12.07 -6.46 -1.74
N LYS A 184 11.18 -5.80 -1.02
CA LYS A 184 9.75 -6.11 -0.98
C LYS A 184 9.00 -5.03 -1.71
N TRP A 185 8.10 -5.43 -2.59
CA TRP A 185 7.14 -4.56 -3.22
C TRP A 185 5.75 -5.05 -2.83
N MET A 186 5.08 -4.32 -1.96
CA MET A 186 3.87 -4.77 -1.31
C MET A 186 3.00 -3.60 -0.88
N PHE A 187 1.76 -3.91 -0.55
CA PHE A 187 0.91 -3.02 0.21
C PHE A 187 0.06 -3.80 1.21
N THR A 188 -0.38 -3.11 2.25
CA THR A 188 -1.39 -3.58 3.20
C THR A 188 -2.47 -2.52 3.33
N PHE A 189 -3.71 -2.93 3.35
CA PHE A 189 -4.85 -2.07 3.64
C PHE A 189 -5.88 -2.84 4.45
N VAL A 190 -6.11 -2.39 5.69
CA VAL A 190 -7.04 -3.04 6.62
C VAL A 190 -7.89 -1.97 7.29
N PHE A 191 -9.21 -2.07 7.15
CA PHE A 191 -10.11 -1.25 7.95
C PHE A 191 -10.11 -1.71 9.40
N VAL A 192 -9.98 -0.77 10.31
CA VAL A 192 -10.09 -0.99 11.75
C VAL A 192 -11.37 -0.31 12.20
N LEU A 193 -12.36 -1.10 12.56
CA LEU A 193 -13.58 -0.56 13.14
C LEU A 193 -13.25 -0.05 14.54
N SER A 194 -13.38 1.27 14.70
CA SER A 194 -13.39 1.96 15.99
C SER A 194 -12.06 2.20 16.70
N LEU A 195 -11.49 3.36 16.43
CA LEU A 195 -10.79 4.11 17.46
C LEU A 195 -11.77 4.82 18.44
N ILE A 196 -13.08 4.86 18.12
CA ILE A 196 -14.09 5.62 18.82
C ILE A 196 -14.63 4.87 20.05
N HIS A 197 -14.47 3.55 20.14
CA HIS A 197 -14.98 2.78 21.28
C HIS A 197 -13.97 2.52 22.40
N ILE A 198 -12.77 3.10 22.33
CA ILE A 198 -11.79 2.99 23.45
C ILE A 198 -11.98 4.11 24.48
N SER A 199 -12.88 5.06 24.24
CA SER A 199 -13.09 6.24 25.08
C SER A 199 -14.50 6.35 25.69
N GLU A 200 -15.23 5.28 25.86
CA GLU A 200 -16.40 5.31 26.75
C GLU A 200 -16.09 4.61 28.06
N PRO A 201 -16.34 5.29 29.18
CA PRO A 201 -16.11 4.78 30.54
C PRO A 201 -17.06 3.64 30.93
#